data_2ec9e15ef044a494063788fe02d2b583
#
_entry.id   2ec9e15ef044a494063788fe02d2b583
#
_cell.length_a   1.000
_cell.length_b   1.000
_cell.length_c   1.000
_cell.angle_alpha   90.00
_cell.angle_beta   90.00
_cell.angle_gamma   90.00
#
_symmetry.space_group_name_H-M   'P 1'
#
loop_
_entity.id
_entity.type
_entity.pdbx_description
1 polymer ?
#
loop_
_entity_poly.entity_id
_entity_poly.type
_entity_poly.pdbx_seq_one_letter_code
_entity_poly.pdbx_strand_id
1 'polypeptide(L)'
;MIQIGDVVVSLDVFQEKFLCDLGACKGACCIEGDAGAPVELDEVMELEEVLPIIWDELAPEARAVIEEQGVVYTDEEGDLVTSIVNNKDCVFTCYDEKGCCYCAIEKAYRDGKTDFYKPVSCHLYPIRIGDYGPYKAVNYHRWDVCKAAVLLGKKENVAVYQFLKEPLIRKFGEKWYQELEVAVKELKAHDMI
;
A
#
# COMPACT_ATOMS: atom_id res chain seq x y z
N MET A 1 -16.85 9.45 10.64
CA MET A 1 -15.41 9.82 10.60
C MET A 1 -14.98 10.19 12.00
N ILE A 2 -13.75 9.89 12.37
CA ILE A 2 -13.11 10.36 13.61
C ILE A 2 -11.84 11.12 13.27
N GLN A 3 -11.47 12.06 14.14
CA GLN A 3 -10.25 12.84 13.98
C GLN A 3 -9.25 12.49 15.09
N ILE A 4 -8.00 12.26 14.73
CA ILE A 4 -6.88 12.01 15.64
C ILE A 4 -5.74 12.94 15.19
N GLY A 5 -5.51 13.99 15.97
CA GLY A 5 -4.60 15.06 15.55
C GLY A 5 -5.09 15.75 14.28
N ASP A 6 -4.26 15.79 13.25
CA ASP A 6 -4.55 16.32 11.91
C ASP A 6 -5.06 15.24 10.92
N VAL A 7 -5.32 14.02 11.40
CA VAL A 7 -5.76 12.89 10.56
C VAL A 7 -7.24 12.60 10.80
N VAL A 8 -8.02 12.60 9.71
CA VAL A 8 -9.44 12.25 9.70
C VAL A 8 -9.61 10.84 9.13
N VAL A 9 -10.15 9.92 9.93
CA VAL A 9 -10.27 8.50 9.58
C VAL A 9 -11.73 8.15 9.29
N SER A 10 -11.99 7.52 8.14
CA SER A 10 -13.31 6.99 7.78
C SER A 10 -13.71 5.84 8.72
N LEU A 11 -15.01 5.74 9.05
CA LEU A 11 -15.54 4.61 9.84
C LEU A 11 -15.34 3.26 9.16
N ASP A 12 -15.28 3.22 7.83
CA ASP A 12 -15.01 2.01 7.06
C ASP A 12 -13.71 1.31 7.49
N VAL A 13 -12.70 2.10 7.89
CA VAL A 13 -11.40 1.55 8.35
C VAL A 13 -11.56 0.68 9.61
N PHE A 14 -12.61 0.93 10.40
CA PHE A 14 -12.90 0.18 11.62
C PHE A 14 -13.94 -0.91 11.43
N GLN A 15 -14.91 -0.68 10.53
CA GLN A 15 -16.05 -1.57 10.32
C GLN A 15 -15.75 -2.68 9.31
N GLU A 16 -15.05 -2.32 8.22
CA GLU A 16 -14.76 -3.27 7.15
C GLU A 16 -13.70 -4.28 7.55
N LYS A 17 -13.82 -5.49 7.00
CA LYS A 17 -12.95 -6.61 7.28
C LYS A 17 -12.03 -6.87 6.10
N PHE A 18 -10.76 -7.07 6.39
CA PHE A 18 -9.74 -7.30 5.37
C PHE A 18 -8.57 -8.11 5.93
N LEU A 19 -8.17 -9.12 5.20
CA LEU A 19 -6.92 -9.84 5.41
C LEU A 19 -6.40 -10.29 4.06
N CYS A 20 -5.23 -9.79 3.65
CA CYS A 20 -4.67 -10.06 2.32
C CYS A 20 -4.54 -11.57 2.08
N ASP A 21 -5.08 -12.03 0.95
CA ASP A 21 -4.99 -13.43 0.47
C ASP A 21 -4.20 -13.46 -0.84
N LEU A 22 -2.88 -13.40 -0.72
CA LEU A 22 -1.97 -13.40 -1.87
C LEU A 22 -2.08 -14.71 -2.67
N GLY A 23 -2.38 -15.82 -2.01
CA GLY A 23 -2.59 -17.12 -2.65
C GLY A 23 -3.77 -17.12 -3.62
N ALA A 24 -4.82 -16.36 -3.29
CA ALA A 24 -6.00 -16.22 -4.14
C ALA A 24 -5.86 -15.11 -5.20
N CYS A 25 -5.40 -13.90 -4.81
CA CYS A 25 -5.32 -12.75 -5.72
C CYS A 25 -4.04 -12.70 -6.56
N LYS A 26 -2.99 -13.46 -6.16
CA LYS A 26 -1.69 -13.55 -6.86
C LYS A 26 -1.02 -12.20 -7.14
N GLY A 27 -1.21 -11.22 -6.25
CA GLY A 27 -0.59 -9.90 -6.38
C GLY A 27 -1.28 -8.97 -7.38
N ALA A 28 -2.57 -9.17 -7.67
CA ALA A 28 -3.32 -8.39 -8.66
C ALA A 28 -3.26 -6.87 -8.46
N CYS A 29 -3.10 -6.37 -7.24
CA CYS A 29 -2.95 -4.94 -6.98
C CYS A 29 -1.69 -4.29 -7.59
N CYS A 30 -0.70 -5.09 -8.01
CA CYS A 30 0.51 -4.61 -8.68
C CYS A 30 0.44 -4.71 -10.21
N ILE A 31 -0.60 -5.37 -10.77
CA ILE A 31 -0.71 -5.68 -12.19
C ILE A 31 -2.06 -5.30 -12.82
N GLU A 32 -2.98 -4.74 -12.05
CA GLU A 32 -4.32 -4.32 -12.51
C GLU A 32 -4.53 -2.80 -12.37
N GLY A 33 -3.48 -2.04 -12.07
CA GLY A 33 -3.57 -0.58 -11.93
C GLY A 33 -3.68 0.13 -13.27
N ASP A 34 -4.32 1.30 -13.27
CA ASP A 34 -4.38 2.25 -14.38
C ASP A 34 -3.33 3.38 -14.20
N ALA A 35 -2.78 3.50 -13.00
CA ALA A 35 -1.67 4.38 -12.66
C ALA A 35 -0.70 3.68 -11.69
N GLY A 36 0.48 4.25 -11.49
CA GLY A 36 1.44 3.79 -10.49
C GLY A 36 0.93 4.00 -9.05
N ALA A 37 1.60 3.38 -8.10
CA ALA A 37 1.33 3.64 -6.69
C ALA A 37 1.87 5.02 -6.29
N PRO A 38 1.13 5.84 -5.51
CA PRO A 38 1.63 7.11 -5.01
C PRO A 38 2.96 6.94 -4.24
N VAL A 39 3.90 7.85 -4.46
CA VAL A 39 5.23 7.86 -3.85
C VAL A 39 5.45 9.19 -3.14
N GLU A 40 5.94 9.15 -1.91
CA GLU A 40 6.36 10.36 -1.21
C GLU A 40 7.73 10.82 -1.75
N LEU A 41 7.99 12.12 -1.72
CA LEU A 41 9.21 12.67 -2.35
C LEU A 41 10.51 12.11 -1.74
N ASP A 42 10.51 11.83 -0.44
CA ASP A 42 11.63 11.21 0.26
C ASP A 42 11.81 9.73 -0.10
N GLU A 43 10.75 9.04 -0.53
CA GLU A 43 10.83 7.65 -0.98
C GLU A 43 11.48 7.48 -2.37
N VAL A 44 11.59 8.55 -3.18
CA VAL A 44 12.22 8.48 -4.51
C VAL A 44 13.69 8.06 -4.39
N MET A 45 14.42 8.65 -3.45
CA MET A 45 15.82 8.29 -3.20
C MET A 45 15.97 6.82 -2.77
N GLU A 46 15.09 6.35 -1.89
CA GLU A 46 15.07 4.94 -1.46
C GLU A 46 14.78 3.98 -2.64
N LEU A 47 13.89 4.39 -3.57
CA LEU A 47 13.59 3.63 -4.78
C LEU A 47 14.81 3.56 -5.72
N GLU A 48 15.55 4.65 -5.87
CA GLU A 48 16.77 4.70 -6.69
C GLU A 48 17.91 3.88 -6.05
N GLU A 49 18.06 3.94 -4.72
CA GLU A 49 19.08 3.19 -3.98
C GLU A 49 18.84 1.68 -4.00
N VAL A 50 17.58 1.23 -3.96
CA VAL A 50 17.25 -0.19 -4.02
C VAL A 50 17.32 -0.77 -5.43
N LEU A 51 17.23 0.08 -6.46
CA LEU A 51 17.15 -0.35 -7.86
C LEU A 51 18.32 -1.28 -8.29
N PRO A 52 19.59 -0.97 -8.00
CA PRO A 52 20.70 -1.88 -8.35
C PRO A 52 20.59 -3.25 -7.69
N ILE A 53 19.98 -3.33 -6.50
CA ILE A 53 19.84 -4.56 -5.72
C ILE A 53 18.81 -5.50 -6.36
N ILE A 54 17.75 -4.92 -6.95
CA ILE A 54 16.63 -5.67 -7.52
C ILE A 54 16.67 -5.78 -9.04
N TRP A 55 17.64 -5.15 -9.72
CA TRP A 55 17.69 -5.00 -11.17
C TRP A 55 17.48 -6.32 -11.92
N ASP A 56 18.15 -7.38 -11.49
CA ASP A 56 18.09 -8.69 -12.14
C ASP A 56 16.76 -9.43 -11.91
N GLU A 57 15.96 -9.01 -10.94
CA GLU A 57 14.63 -9.56 -10.66
C GLU A 57 13.54 -8.91 -11.55
N LEU A 58 13.83 -7.74 -12.15
CA LEU A 58 12.88 -6.99 -12.95
C LEU A 58 12.77 -7.53 -14.37
N ALA A 59 11.55 -7.50 -14.93
CA ALA A 59 11.31 -7.86 -16.33
C ALA A 59 12.07 -6.90 -17.29
N PRO A 60 12.50 -7.37 -18.49
CA PRO A 60 13.18 -6.50 -19.44
C PRO A 60 12.38 -5.25 -19.83
N GLU A 61 11.07 -5.36 -19.95
CA GLU A 61 10.15 -4.27 -20.26
C GLU A 61 10.13 -3.21 -19.14
N ALA A 62 10.16 -3.66 -17.87
CA ALA A 62 10.23 -2.77 -16.72
C ALA A 62 11.57 -2.01 -16.66
N ARG A 63 12.69 -2.70 -16.95
CA ARG A 63 14.02 -2.06 -17.06
C ARG A 63 14.03 -0.99 -18.14
N ALA A 64 13.49 -1.27 -19.32
CA ALA A 64 13.41 -0.31 -20.42
C ALA A 64 12.61 0.94 -20.02
N VAL A 65 11.48 0.79 -19.33
CA VAL A 65 10.70 1.92 -18.81
C VAL A 65 11.49 2.73 -17.80
N ILE A 66 12.19 2.05 -16.86
CA ILE A 66 13.01 2.73 -15.85
C ILE A 66 14.17 3.50 -16.51
N GLU A 67 14.82 2.93 -17.52
CA GLU A 67 15.91 3.60 -18.27
C GLU A 67 15.41 4.83 -19.06
N GLU A 68 14.18 4.82 -19.55
CA GLU A 68 13.59 5.89 -20.31
C GLU A 68 13.03 7.04 -19.45
N GLN A 69 12.27 6.72 -18.40
CA GLN A 69 11.54 7.73 -17.62
C GLN A 69 11.84 7.74 -16.11
N GLY A 70 12.66 6.79 -15.62
CA GLY A 70 12.96 6.66 -14.19
C GLY A 70 12.01 5.76 -13.43
N VAL A 71 12.22 5.68 -12.12
CA VAL A 71 11.44 4.81 -11.19
C VAL A 71 10.07 5.37 -10.84
N VAL A 72 9.85 6.68 -11.07
CA VAL A 72 8.60 7.40 -10.81
C VAL A 72 8.28 8.36 -11.96
N TYR A 73 7.01 8.72 -12.09
CA TYR A 73 6.54 9.77 -13.00
C TYR A 73 5.41 10.57 -12.35
N THR A 74 5.07 11.72 -12.93
CA THR A 74 3.89 12.49 -12.50
C THR A 74 2.71 12.08 -13.35
N ASP A 75 1.63 11.63 -12.71
CA ASP A 75 0.41 11.20 -13.40
C ASP A 75 -0.47 12.38 -13.89
N GLU A 76 -1.63 12.08 -14.47
CA GLU A 76 -2.55 13.10 -15.01
C GLU A 76 -3.17 13.98 -13.91
N GLU A 77 -3.23 13.51 -12.66
CA GLU A 77 -3.73 14.25 -11.50
C GLU A 77 -2.65 15.14 -10.86
N GLY A 78 -1.39 14.97 -11.29
CA GLY A 78 -0.23 15.72 -10.79
C GLY A 78 0.46 15.03 -9.61
N ASP A 79 0.09 13.80 -9.30
CA ASP A 79 0.67 13.01 -8.23
C ASP A 79 1.94 12.28 -8.70
N LEU A 80 2.93 12.19 -7.80
CA LEU A 80 4.13 11.39 -8.04
C LEU A 80 3.81 9.93 -7.78
N VAL A 81 3.99 9.08 -8.80
CA VAL A 81 3.63 7.66 -8.74
C VAL A 81 4.76 6.78 -9.29
N THR A 82 4.78 5.50 -8.90
CA THR A 82 5.74 4.53 -9.47
C THR A 82 5.53 4.38 -10.98
N SER A 83 6.62 4.23 -11.74
CA SER A 83 6.53 3.92 -13.16
C SER A 83 5.80 2.60 -13.42
N ILE A 84 5.10 2.53 -14.57
CA ILE A 84 4.29 1.36 -14.97
C ILE A 84 4.62 0.93 -16.40
N VAL A 85 4.53 -0.37 -16.64
CA VAL A 85 4.69 -1.01 -17.95
C VAL A 85 3.33 -1.10 -18.64
N ASN A 86 3.24 -0.66 -19.87
CA ASN A 86 2.03 -0.77 -20.72
C ASN A 86 0.76 -0.19 -20.07
N ASN A 87 0.91 0.89 -19.28
CA ASN A 87 -0.18 1.53 -18.53
C ASN A 87 -0.90 0.56 -17.56
N LYS A 88 -0.19 -0.40 -16.99
CA LYS A 88 -0.79 -1.45 -16.16
C LYS A 88 0.11 -1.92 -15.03
N ASP A 89 1.20 -2.60 -15.35
CA ASP A 89 2.01 -3.31 -14.37
C ASP A 89 3.03 -2.37 -13.73
N CYS A 90 3.15 -2.37 -12.40
CA CYS A 90 4.21 -1.64 -11.71
C CYS A 90 5.60 -2.15 -12.16
N VAL A 91 6.56 -1.24 -12.41
CA VAL A 91 7.93 -1.62 -12.83
C VAL A 91 8.66 -2.49 -11.80
N PHE A 92 8.25 -2.47 -10.55
CA PHE A 92 8.85 -3.27 -9.46
C PHE A 92 8.23 -4.66 -9.30
N THR A 93 7.44 -5.14 -10.28
CA THR A 93 6.86 -6.48 -10.24
C THR A 93 7.89 -7.56 -10.55
N CYS A 94 7.82 -8.66 -9.82
CA CYS A 94 8.50 -9.92 -10.13
C CYS A 94 7.54 -11.09 -9.88
N TYR A 95 7.86 -12.27 -10.37
CA TYR A 95 6.97 -13.43 -10.30
C TYR A 95 7.69 -14.64 -9.74
N ASP A 96 6.98 -15.48 -8.99
CA ASP A 96 7.46 -16.79 -8.62
C ASP A 96 7.18 -17.85 -9.72
N GLU A 97 7.67 -19.08 -9.49
CA GLU A 97 7.46 -20.22 -10.40
C GLU A 97 5.97 -20.59 -10.61
N LYS A 98 5.08 -20.13 -9.72
CA LYS A 98 3.63 -20.38 -9.78
C LYS A 98 2.87 -19.22 -10.42
N GLY A 99 3.58 -18.21 -10.90
CA GLY A 99 3.00 -17.01 -11.52
C GLY A 99 2.32 -16.08 -10.51
N CYS A 100 2.70 -16.12 -9.23
CA CYS A 100 2.27 -15.14 -8.24
C CYS A 100 3.16 -13.90 -8.37
N CYS A 101 2.53 -12.73 -8.50
CA CYS A 101 3.21 -11.45 -8.55
C CYS A 101 3.62 -10.99 -7.16
N TYR A 102 4.84 -10.49 -7.04
CA TYR A 102 5.42 -9.89 -5.84
C TYR A 102 6.05 -8.54 -6.17
N CYS A 103 6.24 -7.72 -5.16
CA CYS A 103 7.09 -6.54 -5.25
C CYS A 103 8.56 -6.99 -5.09
N ALA A 104 9.42 -6.70 -6.06
CA ALA A 104 10.86 -7.01 -5.99
C ALA A 104 11.54 -6.29 -4.81
N ILE A 105 11.09 -5.08 -4.47
CA ILE A 105 11.59 -4.33 -3.31
C ILE A 105 11.24 -5.05 -2.02
N GLU A 106 9.97 -5.45 -1.84
CA GLU A 106 9.55 -6.22 -0.66
C GLU A 106 10.30 -7.54 -0.54
N LYS A 107 10.54 -8.23 -1.67
CA LYS A 107 11.34 -9.45 -1.71
C LYS A 107 12.77 -9.20 -1.24
N ALA A 108 13.42 -8.14 -1.75
CA ALA A 108 14.78 -7.77 -1.33
C ALA A 108 14.85 -7.43 0.16
N TYR A 109 13.85 -6.72 0.69
CA TYR A 109 13.74 -6.43 2.12
C TYR A 109 13.63 -7.72 2.96
N ARG A 110 12.74 -8.64 2.57
CA ARG A 110 12.57 -9.93 3.27
C ARG A 110 13.81 -10.82 3.21
N ASP A 111 14.61 -10.68 2.14
CA ASP A 111 15.91 -11.33 1.98
C ASP A 111 17.05 -10.63 2.74
N GLY A 112 16.77 -9.52 3.44
CA GLY A 112 17.74 -8.72 4.20
C GLY A 112 18.76 -7.98 3.32
N LYS A 113 18.41 -7.69 2.07
CA LYS A 113 19.28 -7.00 1.10
C LYS A 113 19.12 -5.47 1.13
N THR A 114 18.03 -4.97 1.71
CA THR A 114 17.71 -3.55 1.88
C THR A 114 16.89 -3.34 3.15
N ASP A 115 16.96 -2.13 3.71
CA ASP A 115 16.12 -1.70 4.84
C ASP A 115 14.82 -1.03 4.35
N PHE A 116 14.72 -0.69 3.06
CA PHE A 116 13.52 -0.12 2.46
C PHE A 116 12.51 -1.21 2.12
N TYR A 117 11.36 -1.21 2.81
CA TYR A 117 10.35 -2.26 2.63
C TYR A 117 9.62 -2.15 1.28
N LYS A 118 9.02 -1.02 1.00
CA LYS A 118 8.33 -0.58 -0.23
C LYS A 118 7.67 0.78 0.02
N PRO A 119 7.17 1.48 -1.02
CA PRO A 119 6.42 2.72 -0.82
C PRO A 119 5.32 2.56 0.21
N VAL A 120 5.17 3.58 1.07
CA VAL A 120 4.22 3.55 2.18
C VAL A 120 2.77 3.40 1.70
N SER A 121 2.45 3.96 0.52
CA SER A 121 1.14 3.81 -0.12
C SER A 121 0.81 2.35 -0.45
N CYS A 122 1.81 1.59 -0.94
CA CYS A 122 1.68 0.15 -1.19
C CYS A 122 1.54 -0.65 0.11
N HIS A 123 2.27 -0.23 1.17
CA HIS A 123 2.20 -0.90 2.47
C HIS A 123 0.86 -0.65 3.16
N LEU A 124 0.28 0.53 2.99
CA LEU A 124 -1.03 0.92 3.56
C LEU A 124 -2.23 0.35 2.78
N TYR A 125 -2.02 -0.17 1.56
CA TYR A 125 -3.15 -0.66 0.78
C TYR A 125 -3.92 -1.78 1.51
N PRO A 126 -5.25 -1.73 1.64
CA PRO A 126 -6.24 -0.93 0.87
C PRO A 126 -6.62 0.45 1.46
N ILE A 127 -5.83 1.02 2.33
CA ILE A 127 -6.02 2.42 2.73
C ILE A 127 -5.41 3.34 1.67
N ARG A 128 -6.16 4.42 1.34
CA ARG A 128 -5.68 5.57 0.57
C ARG A 128 -5.70 6.80 1.47
N ILE A 129 -4.65 7.60 1.37
CA ILE A 129 -4.50 8.85 2.10
C ILE A 129 -4.68 9.99 1.11
N GLY A 130 -5.67 10.87 1.36
CA GLY A 130 -5.81 12.13 0.64
C GLY A 130 -5.25 13.28 1.48
N ASP A 131 -4.54 14.20 0.84
CA ASP A 131 -4.03 15.42 1.48
C ASP A 131 -4.98 16.58 1.21
N TYR A 132 -5.44 17.21 2.26
CA TYR A 132 -6.36 18.36 2.22
C TYR A 132 -5.79 19.56 2.98
N GLY A 133 -4.50 19.83 2.79
CA GLY A 133 -3.77 20.91 3.43
C GLY A 133 -3.52 20.60 4.92
N PRO A 134 -4.27 21.22 5.85
CA PRO A 134 -4.04 21.00 7.28
C PRO A 134 -4.49 19.60 7.77
N TYR A 135 -5.21 18.84 6.93
CA TYR A 135 -5.75 17.52 7.30
C TYR A 135 -5.38 16.45 6.29
N LYS A 136 -5.12 15.25 6.79
CA LYS A 136 -4.99 14.03 6.01
C LYS A 136 -6.24 13.18 6.18
N ALA A 137 -6.85 12.72 5.08
CA ALA A 137 -8.00 11.83 5.11
C ALA A 137 -7.57 10.39 4.85
N VAL A 138 -7.90 9.50 5.79
CA VAL A 138 -7.61 8.05 5.72
C VAL A 138 -8.87 7.31 5.34
N ASN A 139 -8.91 6.75 4.14
CA ASN A 139 -10.07 6.10 3.56
C ASN A 139 -9.79 4.66 3.17
N TYR A 140 -10.79 3.78 3.31
CA TYR A 140 -10.75 2.43 2.80
C TYR A 140 -11.13 2.41 1.32
N HIS A 141 -10.23 1.93 0.48
CA HIS A 141 -10.45 1.77 -0.96
C HIS A 141 -11.03 0.38 -1.26
N ARG A 142 -12.17 0.35 -1.96
CA ARG A 142 -12.82 -0.88 -2.38
C ARG A 142 -12.45 -1.19 -3.82
N TRP A 143 -11.71 -2.27 -4.01
CA TRP A 143 -11.29 -2.73 -5.34
C TRP A 143 -11.64 -4.20 -5.52
N ASP A 144 -12.21 -4.53 -6.68
CA ASP A 144 -12.71 -5.88 -6.96
C ASP A 144 -11.62 -6.96 -6.93
N VAL A 145 -10.36 -6.61 -7.22
CA VAL A 145 -9.23 -7.54 -7.13
C VAL A 145 -8.98 -8.05 -5.71
N CYS A 146 -9.50 -7.35 -4.70
CA CYS A 146 -9.36 -7.69 -3.28
C CYS A 146 -10.53 -8.49 -2.71
N LYS A 147 -11.47 -9.00 -3.53
CA LYS A 147 -12.63 -9.78 -3.03
C LYS A 147 -12.23 -10.93 -2.12
N ALA A 148 -11.18 -11.67 -2.46
CA ALA A 148 -10.69 -12.78 -1.64
C ALA A 148 -10.21 -12.30 -0.25
N ALA A 149 -9.49 -11.17 -0.21
CA ALA A 149 -9.03 -10.57 1.03
C ALA A 149 -10.18 -10.11 1.95
N VAL A 150 -11.26 -9.56 1.36
CA VAL A 150 -12.48 -9.19 2.10
C VAL A 150 -13.16 -10.43 2.69
N LEU A 151 -13.28 -11.51 1.90
CA LEU A 151 -13.87 -12.76 2.36
C LEU A 151 -13.07 -13.40 3.50
N LEU A 152 -11.74 -13.44 3.36
CA LEU A 152 -10.84 -13.94 4.38
C LEU A 152 -10.89 -13.07 5.65
N GLY A 153 -10.86 -11.75 5.51
CA GLY A 153 -10.98 -10.81 6.62
C GLY A 153 -12.30 -10.96 7.40
N LYS A 154 -13.41 -11.21 6.70
CA LYS A 154 -14.71 -11.52 7.34
C LYS A 154 -14.67 -12.84 8.08
N LYS A 155 -14.09 -13.88 7.48
CA LYS A 155 -13.96 -15.20 8.10
C LYS A 155 -13.12 -15.15 9.39
N GLU A 156 -11.99 -14.46 9.34
CA GLU A 156 -11.05 -14.33 10.46
C GLU A 156 -11.41 -13.16 11.40
N ASN A 157 -12.47 -12.40 11.08
CA ASN A 157 -12.94 -11.22 11.83
C ASN A 157 -11.86 -10.14 12.06
N VAL A 158 -11.02 -9.89 11.08
CA VAL A 158 -9.92 -8.91 11.13
C VAL A 158 -10.37 -7.61 10.47
N ALA A 159 -10.41 -6.51 11.22
CA ALA A 159 -10.73 -5.19 10.67
C ALA A 159 -9.54 -4.60 9.91
N VAL A 160 -9.81 -3.69 8.93
CA VAL A 160 -8.78 -3.05 8.11
C VAL A 160 -7.67 -2.43 8.97
N TYR A 161 -8.02 -1.65 10.01
CA TYR A 161 -7.02 -1.02 10.88
C TYR A 161 -6.14 -2.03 11.64
N GLN A 162 -6.68 -3.21 11.95
CA GLN A 162 -5.94 -4.28 12.64
C GLN A 162 -4.95 -4.96 11.69
N PHE A 163 -5.40 -5.26 10.47
CA PHE A 163 -4.54 -5.81 9.42
C PHE A 163 -3.39 -4.86 9.08
N LEU A 164 -3.68 -3.55 9.06
CA LEU A 164 -2.73 -2.50 8.68
C LEU A 164 -2.04 -1.83 9.89
N LYS A 165 -1.95 -2.50 11.03
CA LYS A 165 -1.30 -1.94 12.22
C LYS A 165 0.10 -1.42 11.92
N GLU A 166 0.97 -2.25 11.37
CA GLU A 166 2.37 -1.91 11.09
C GLU A 166 2.52 -0.72 10.13
N PRO A 167 1.87 -0.70 8.93
CA PRO A 167 1.97 0.44 8.04
C PRO A 167 1.35 1.72 8.60
N LEU A 168 0.29 1.64 9.40
CA LEU A 168 -0.28 2.80 10.08
C LEU A 168 0.69 3.37 11.12
N ILE A 169 1.37 2.52 11.88
CA ILE A 169 2.44 2.94 12.82
C ILE A 169 3.61 3.55 12.04
N ARG A 170 4.04 2.93 10.93
CA ARG A 170 5.09 3.47 10.07
C ARG A 170 4.75 4.89 9.58
N LYS A 171 3.50 5.13 9.20
CA LYS A 171 3.06 6.41 8.62
C LYS A 171 2.79 7.49 9.65
N PHE A 172 2.11 7.15 10.74
CA PHE A 172 1.58 8.11 11.71
C PHE A 172 2.23 8.02 13.09
N GLY A 173 3.01 6.98 13.36
CA GLY A 173 3.67 6.73 14.64
C GLY A 173 2.84 5.90 15.61
N GLU A 174 3.56 5.27 16.56
CA GLU A 174 2.97 4.39 17.58
C GLU A 174 1.93 5.09 18.46
N LYS A 175 2.21 6.35 18.86
CA LYS A 175 1.29 7.13 19.70
C LYS A 175 -0.05 7.36 19.00
N TRP A 176 0.00 7.73 17.72
CA TRP A 176 -1.22 7.94 16.91
C TRP A 176 -2.04 6.64 16.82
N TYR A 177 -1.38 5.50 16.61
CA TYR A 177 -2.08 4.22 16.55
C TYR A 177 -2.71 3.84 17.88
N GLN A 178 -2.07 4.13 19.02
CA GLN A 178 -2.66 3.94 20.35
C GLN A 178 -3.90 4.81 20.58
N GLU A 179 -3.87 6.07 20.13
CA GLU A 179 -5.04 6.96 20.17
C GLU A 179 -6.18 6.42 19.29
N LEU A 180 -5.86 5.85 18.12
CA LEU A 180 -6.83 5.18 17.25
C LEU A 180 -7.47 3.97 17.95
N GLU A 181 -6.70 3.13 18.63
CA GLU A 181 -7.24 1.99 19.40
C GLU A 181 -8.16 2.44 20.54
N VAL A 182 -7.84 3.54 21.22
CA VAL A 182 -8.73 4.14 22.24
C VAL A 182 -10.03 4.60 21.60
N ALA A 183 -9.97 5.34 20.49
CA ALA A 183 -11.16 5.81 19.77
C ALA A 183 -12.05 4.64 19.31
N VAL A 184 -11.46 3.54 18.82
CA VAL A 184 -12.21 2.33 18.44
C VAL A 184 -12.92 1.71 19.63
N LYS A 185 -12.30 1.66 20.81
CA LYS A 185 -12.95 1.15 22.03
C LYS A 185 -14.18 1.98 22.44
N GLU A 186 -14.04 3.31 22.36
CA GLU A 186 -15.16 4.23 22.64
C GLU A 186 -16.30 4.07 21.62
N LEU A 187 -15.98 3.98 20.32
CA LEU A 187 -16.98 3.75 19.28
C LEU A 187 -17.77 2.45 19.50
N LYS A 188 -17.09 1.38 19.88
CA LYS A 188 -17.72 0.09 20.22
C LYS A 188 -18.57 0.16 21.48
N ALA A 189 -18.11 0.89 22.50
CA ALA A 189 -18.87 1.06 23.75
C ALA A 189 -20.19 1.83 23.55
N HIS A 190 -20.27 2.64 22.47
CA HIS A 190 -21.46 3.41 22.10
C HIS A 190 -22.24 2.84 20.91
N ASP A 191 -21.98 1.59 20.50
CA ASP A 191 -22.64 0.90 19.37
C ASP A 191 -22.56 1.70 18.04
N MET A 192 -21.46 2.42 17.84
CA MET A 192 -21.24 3.22 16.62
C MET A 192 -20.51 2.42 15.51
N ILE A 193 -19.88 1.31 15.84
CA ILE A 193 -19.21 0.37 14.93
C ILE A 193 -19.31 -1.08 15.42
#